data_df64cf3922d2bf41c1a3571c6d96b39b
#
_entry.id   df64cf3922d2bf41c1a3571c6d96b39b
#
_cell.length_a   1.000
_cell.length_b   1.000
_cell.length_c   1.000
_cell.angle_alpha   90.00
_cell.angle_beta   90.00
_cell.angle_gamma   90.00
#
_symmetry.space_group_name_H-M   'P 1'
#
loop_
_entity.id
_entity.type
_entity.pdbx_description
1 polymer ?
#
loop_
_entity_poly.entity_id
_entity_poly.type
_entity_poly.pdbx_seq_one_letter_code
_entity_poly.pdbx_strand_id
1 'polypeptide(L)'
;MFKFENPIYFYAFAIIPFCILVFIWVAYKRKQHLKKLGDAGLINLLTPDVSRAKKITKFVLFLIGFSFLILGICNLQSGSKLKDVKREGADIMICLDVSNSMLAQDLSPNRLDRAKMAIENMINKLQGDRLGIIVFAGEAYVQLPITTDYSTAKLFLESINTKIVPTQGTNIADAINKAVESFGKDEGKNKAIVIITDGENNEDAQESAVDAAEEAGKKNIVIHTIGVGSKSGVPIPNVIDGIVSGYKKDNAGNTIVTKLDAKILQEISAATDGVYVQASTSDVGLDAILNKIAELDKKQLESKMFTDYEDQFQWFLGAALLFLVIEALISERVSKLWKKLNLFKNAKA
;
A
#
# COMPACT_ATOMS: atom_id res chain seq x y z
N MET A 1 8.22 15.93 -12.66
CA MET A 1 7.03 16.57 -13.26
C MET A 1 6.53 17.58 -12.24
N PHE A 2 6.16 18.81 -12.65
CA PHE A 2 5.62 19.81 -11.74
C PHE A 2 4.09 19.75 -11.77
N LYS A 3 3.47 19.73 -10.60
CA LYS A 3 2.01 19.74 -10.45
C LYS A 3 1.63 20.70 -9.33
N PHE A 4 0.52 21.41 -9.46
CA PHE A 4 -0.07 22.17 -8.36
C PHE A 4 -1.10 21.28 -7.65
N GLU A 5 -0.99 21.19 -6.33
CA GLU A 5 -1.93 20.41 -5.52
C GLU A 5 -3.32 21.06 -5.53
N ASN A 6 -3.35 22.38 -5.39
CA ASN A 6 -4.57 23.14 -5.24
C ASN A 6 -4.75 24.21 -6.35
N PRO A 7 -5.02 23.83 -7.62
CA PRO A 7 -5.10 24.78 -8.74
C PRO A 7 -6.28 25.75 -8.62
N ILE A 8 -7.28 25.46 -7.82
CA ILE A 8 -8.44 26.30 -7.57
C ILE A 8 -8.06 27.68 -7.00
N TYR A 9 -6.97 27.75 -6.22
CA TYR A 9 -6.52 29.02 -5.63
C TYR A 9 -5.89 30.01 -6.64
N PHE A 10 -5.65 29.60 -7.89
CA PHE A 10 -5.29 30.55 -8.95
C PHE A 10 -6.35 31.61 -9.17
N TYR A 11 -7.62 31.35 -8.89
CA TYR A 11 -8.68 32.38 -8.93
C TYR A 11 -8.40 33.55 -7.96
N ALA A 12 -7.61 33.35 -6.91
CA ALA A 12 -7.20 34.41 -6.00
C ALA A 12 -6.36 35.51 -6.69
N PHE A 13 -5.71 35.22 -7.84
CA PHE A 13 -5.06 36.25 -8.64
C PHE A 13 -6.03 37.33 -9.14
N ALA A 14 -7.34 37.08 -9.24
CA ALA A 14 -8.36 38.08 -9.55
C ALA A 14 -8.44 39.21 -8.49
N ILE A 15 -7.92 38.97 -7.27
CA ILE A 15 -7.84 40.01 -6.23
C ILE A 15 -6.81 41.08 -6.58
N ILE A 16 -5.75 40.76 -7.34
CA ILE A 16 -4.68 41.68 -7.72
C ILE A 16 -5.21 42.87 -8.53
N PRO A 17 -5.93 42.68 -9.67
CA PRO A 17 -6.51 43.81 -10.41
C PRO A 17 -7.52 44.60 -9.57
N PHE A 18 -8.26 43.90 -8.68
CA PHE A 18 -9.14 44.61 -7.75
C PHE A 18 -8.34 45.52 -6.78
N CYS A 19 -7.26 45.06 -6.20
CA CYS A 19 -6.38 45.88 -5.36
C CYS A 19 -5.79 47.09 -6.14
N ILE A 20 -5.41 46.89 -7.40
CA ILE A 20 -4.90 47.95 -8.26
C ILE A 20 -6.00 49.02 -8.50
N LEU A 21 -7.23 48.60 -8.81
CA LEU A 21 -8.34 49.52 -9.00
C LEU A 21 -8.63 50.32 -7.71
N VAL A 22 -8.64 49.66 -6.56
CA VAL A 22 -8.83 50.33 -5.27
C VAL A 22 -7.72 51.33 -5.00
N PHE A 23 -6.46 50.97 -5.27
CA PHE A 23 -5.32 51.85 -5.09
C PHE A 23 -5.43 53.11 -5.99
N ILE A 24 -5.78 52.95 -7.27
CA ILE A 24 -5.99 54.05 -8.22
C ILE A 24 -7.16 54.94 -7.75
N TRP A 25 -8.27 54.34 -7.33
CA TRP A 25 -9.45 55.07 -6.84
C TRP A 25 -9.12 55.89 -5.59
N VAL A 26 -8.41 55.31 -4.61
CA VAL A 26 -7.97 56.00 -3.41
C VAL A 26 -7.02 57.14 -3.75
N ALA A 27 -6.08 56.95 -4.67
CA ALA A 27 -5.16 57.98 -5.14
C ALA A 27 -5.92 59.13 -5.83
N TYR A 28 -6.91 58.81 -6.64
CA TYR A 28 -7.78 59.80 -7.32
C TYR A 28 -8.62 60.61 -6.32
N LYS A 29 -9.30 59.93 -5.37
CA LYS A 29 -10.09 60.60 -4.32
C LYS A 29 -9.20 61.49 -3.45
N ARG A 30 -8.01 61.01 -3.04
CA ARG A 30 -7.05 61.82 -2.31
C ARG A 30 -6.65 63.10 -3.08
N LYS A 31 -6.39 62.97 -4.37
CA LYS A 31 -6.08 64.15 -5.23
C LYS A 31 -7.25 65.13 -5.27
N GLN A 32 -8.51 64.68 -5.35
CA GLN A 32 -9.69 65.54 -5.31
C GLN A 32 -9.84 66.27 -3.94
N HIS A 33 -9.64 65.52 -2.84
CA HIS A 33 -9.72 66.12 -1.49
C HIS A 33 -8.62 67.17 -1.26
N LEU A 34 -7.41 66.93 -1.73
CA LEU A 34 -6.34 67.89 -1.65
C LEU A 34 -6.60 69.18 -2.45
N LYS A 35 -7.24 69.03 -3.63
CA LYS A 35 -7.66 70.22 -4.41
C LYS A 35 -8.72 71.08 -3.73
N LYS A 36 -9.56 70.49 -2.86
CA LYS A 36 -10.55 71.23 -2.06
C LYS A 36 -9.99 71.93 -0.86
N LEU A 37 -8.79 71.53 -0.38
CA LEU A 37 -8.12 72.10 0.79
C LEU A 37 -7.29 73.35 0.50
N GLY A 38 -6.95 73.59 -0.77
CA GLY A 38 -6.21 74.77 -1.17
C GLY A 38 -5.35 74.59 -2.41
N ASP A 39 -4.48 75.58 -2.69
CA ASP A 39 -3.62 75.54 -3.87
C ASP A 39 -2.59 74.44 -3.79
N ALA A 40 -2.41 73.70 -4.86
CA ALA A 40 -1.50 72.52 -4.94
C ALA A 40 -0.04 72.90 -4.64
N GLY A 41 0.37 74.11 -4.90
CA GLY A 41 1.69 74.66 -4.57
C GLY A 41 1.95 74.72 -3.07
N LEU A 42 1.00 75.30 -2.32
CA LEU A 42 1.04 75.43 -0.86
C LEU A 42 1.03 74.04 -0.14
N ILE A 43 0.23 73.09 -0.64
CA ILE A 43 0.14 71.74 -0.07
C ILE A 43 1.46 70.97 -0.24
N ASN A 44 2.14 71.13 -1.40
CA ASN A 44 3.46 70.51 -1.61
C ASN A 44 4.55 71.10 -0.68
N LEU A 45 4.44 72.38 -0.36
CA LEU A 45 5.35 73.04 0.62
C LEU A 45 5.11 72.55 2.06
N LEU A 46 3.87 72.24 2.42
CA LEU A 46 3.48 71.69 3.72
C LEU A 46 3.78 70.20 3.89
N THR A 47 4.02 69.47 2.80
CA THR A 47 4.31 68.02 2.83
C THR A 47 5.61 67.68 2.09
N PRO A 48 6.77 68.28 2.44
CA PRO A 48 8.04 68.09 1.69
C PRO A 48 8.63 66.68 1.81
N ASP A 49 8.21 65.94 2.82
CA ASP A 49 8.76 64.61 3.12
C ASP A 49 7.96 63.45 2.58
N VAL A 50 6.85 63.66 1.86
CA VAL A 50 6.01 62.61 1.29
C VAL A 50 6.45 62.29 -0.14
N SER A 51 7.03 61.12 -0.34
CA SER A 51 7.43 60.66 -1.67
C SER A 51 6.34 59.80 -2.32
N ARG A 52 5.84 60.23 -3.50
CA ARG A 52 4.90 59.45 -4.33
C ARG A 52 5.54 58.14 -4.81
N ALA A 53 6.83 58.20 -5.17
CA ALA A 53 7.54 57.02 -5.63
C ALA A 53 7.58 55.92 -4.55
N LYS A 54 7.84 56.27 -3.28
CA LYS A 54 7.84 55.31 -2.18
C LYS A 54 6.49 54.63 -1.95
N LYS A 55 5.37 55.37 -2.12
CA LYS A 55 4.03 54.78 -2.02
C LYS A 55 3.74 53.75 -3.14
N ILE A 56 4.17 54.07 -4.35
CA ILE A 56 4.06 53.12 -5.48
C ILE A 56 4.95 51.92 -5.25
N THR A 57 6.20 52.13 -4.83
CA THR A 57 7.14 51.05 -4.53
C THR A 57 6.59 50.08 -3.43
N LYS A 58 6.05 50.66 -2.34
CA LYS A 58 5.39 49.87 -1.29
C LYS A 58 4.24 49.03 -1.84
N PHE A 59 3.38 49.64 -2.62
CA PHE A 59 2.24 48.95 -3.21
C PHE A 59 2.67 47.84 -4.19
N VAL A 60 3.70 48.09 -5.00
CA VAL A 60 4.27 47.06 -5.88
C VAL A 60 4.87 45.92 -5.11
N LEU A 61 5.65 46.18 -4.03
CA LEU A 61 6.20 45.19 -3.18
C LEU A 61 5.13 44.33 -2.48
N PHE A 62 4.05 44.98 -2.02
CA PHE A 62 2.88 44.31 -1.48
C PHE A 62 2.24 43.37 -2.50
N LEU A 63 2.03 43.82 -3.76
CA LEU A 63 1.46 42.97 -4.80
C LEU A 63 2.36 41.79 -5.15
N ILE A 64 3.69 41.98 -5.17
CA ILE A 64 4.65 40.90 -5.40
C ILE A 64 4.58 39.89 -4.25
N GLY A 65 4.64 40.36 -3.01
CA GLY A 65 4.53 39.49 -1.82
C GLY A 65 3.21 38.70 -1.81
N PHE A 66 2.11 39.39 -2.15
CA PHE A 66 0.79 38.75 -2.25
C PHE A 66 0.72 37.70 -3.37
N SER A 67 1.38 37.98 -4.52
CA SER A 67 1.47 36.99 -5.61
C SER A 67 2.22 35.74 -5.20
N PHE A 68 3.35 35.89 -4.48
CA PHE A 68 4.10 34.75 -3.93
C PHE A 68 3.31 33.99 -2.88
N LEU A 69 2.50 34.67 -2.08
CA LEU A 69 1.61 34.02 -1.11
C LEU A 69 0.55 33.16 -1.80
N ILE A 70 -0.08 33.65 -2.88
CA ILE A 70 -1.03 32.85 -3.66
C ILE A 70 -0.34 31.61 -4.26
N LEU A 71 0.87 31.77 -4.82
CA LEU A 71 1.64 30.63 -5.35
C LEU A 71 2.01 29.63 -4.26
N GLY A 72 2.31 30.08 -3.06
CA GLY A 72 2.56 29.24 -1.90
C GLY A 72 1.33 28.41 -1.51
N ILE A 73 0.12 29.03 -1.54
CA ILE A 73 -1.14 28.34 -1.23
C ILE A 73 -1.50 27.33 -2.33
N CYS A 74 -1.17 27.62 -3.60
CA CYS A 74 -1.36 26.68 -4.71
C CYS A 74 -0.52 25.41 -4.57
N ASN A 75 0.48 25.43 -3.69
CA ASN A 75 1.42 24.33 -3.37
C ASN A 75 1.98 23.67 -4.64
N LEU A 76 3.07 24.26 -5.16
CA LEU A 76 3.81 23.65 -6.25
C LEU A 76 4.53 22.40 -5.73
N GLN A 77 4.15 21.26 -6.26
CA GLN A 77 4.77 19.96 -5.96
C GLN A 77 5.78 19.61 -7.06
N SER A 78 6.99 19.23 -6.68
CA SER A 78 8.04 18.83 -7.62
C SER A 78 8.70 17.53 -7.20
N GLY A 79 8.90 16.64 -8.17
CA GLY A 79 9.63 15.39 -7.98
C GLY A 79 8.86 14.36 -7.13
N SER A 80 9.31 13.14 -7.19
CA SER A 80 8.96 12.09 -6.23
C SER A 80 10.17 11.89 -5.32
N LYS A 81 10.04 12.04 -4.01
CA LYS A 81 11.00 11.47 -3.09
C LYS A 81 10.90 9.97 -3.19
N LEU A 82 12.00 9.34 -3.60
CA LEU A 82 12.22 7.93 -3.32
C LEU A 82 12.34 7.83 -1.79
N LYS A 83 11.20 7.71 -1.08
CA LYS A 83 11.25 7.18 0.26
C LYS A 83 11.70 5.73 0.11
N ASP A 84 12.74 5.33 0.86
CA ASP A 84 12.99 3.92 1.11
C ASP A 84 11.73 3.35 1.77
N VAL A 85 10.78 2.91 0.95
CA VAL A 85 9.60 2.21 1.45
C VAL A 85 10.15 0.86 1.91
N LYS A 86 10.35 0.73 3.22
CA LYS A 86 10.66 -0.57 3.82
C LYS A 86 9.63 -1.55 3.30
N ARG A 87 10.11 -2.64 2.69
CA ARG A 87 9.26 -3.76 2.26
C ARG A 87 8.48 -4.24 3.49
N GLU A 88 7.19 -4.00 3.49
CA GLU A 88 6.29 -4.49 4.53
C GLU A 88 5.89 -5.91 4.18
N GLY A 89 6.69 -6.92 4.24
CA GLY A 89 6.44 -8.28 3.83
C GLY A 89 4.97 -8.75 3.82
N ALA A 90 4.67 -9.75 3.04
CA ALA A 90 3.33 -10.33 2.94
C ALA A 90 2.97 -11.16 4.19
N ASP A 91 1.68 -11.29 4.46
CA ASP A 91 1.14 -12.24 5.42
C ASP A 91 0.74 -13.51 4.67
N ILE A 92 1.41 -14.60 4.95
CA ILE A 92 1.23 -15.87 4.26
C ILE A 92 0.64 -16.89 5.25
N MET A 93 -0.54 -17.43 4.94
CA MET A 93 -1.15 -18.52 5.69
C MET A 93 -1.08 -19.82 4.89
N ILE A 94 -0.36 -20.80 5.39
CA ILE A 94 -0.30 -22.13 4.78
C ILE A 94 -1.39 -23.00 5.39
N CYS A 95 -2.28 -23.52 4.54
CA CYS A 95 -3.28 -24.52 4.88
C CYS A 95 -2.77 -25.88 4.39
N LEU A 96 -2.30 -26.71 5.31
CA LEU A 96 -1.73 -28.01 5.02
C LEU A 96 -2.74 -29.12 5.32
N ASP A 97 -3.09 -29.88 4.30
CA ASP A 97 -3.91 -31.08 4.43
C ASP A 97 -3.14 -32.17 5.20
N VAL A 98 -3.77 -32.70 6.24
CA VAL A 98 -3.23 -33.79 7.08
C VAL A 98 -4.17 -34.99 7.08
N SER A 99 -5.07 -35.08 6.12
CA SER A 99 -5.94 -36.24 5.92
C SER A 99 -5.15 -37.52 5.63
N ASN A 100 -5.79 -38.65 5.77
CA ASN A 100 -5.14 -39.94 5.55
C ASN A 100 -4.64 -40.15 4.11
N SER A 101 -5.23 -39.51 3.12
CA SER A 101 -4.80 -39.58 1.72
C SER A 101 -3.39 -39.02 1.52
N MET A 102 -2.99 -38.08 2.38
CA MET A 102 -1.63 -37.49 2.38
C MET A 102 -0.50 -38.47 2.80
N LEU A 103 -0.84 -39.68 3.29
CA LEU A 103 0.12 -40.74 3.49
C LEU A 103 0.47 -41.50 2.19
N ALA A 104 -0.23 -41.26 1.08
CA ALA A 104 0.06 -41.91 -0.19
C ALA A 104 1.50 -41.64 -0.66
N GLN A 105 2.09 -42.64 -1.31
CA GLN A 105 3.52 -42.66 -1.65
C GLN A 105 3.79 -42.47 -3.15
N ASP A 106 2.89 -41.83 -3.86
CA ASP A 106 3.10 -41.39 -5.24
C ASP A 106 4.12 -40.24 -5.37
N LEU A 107 4.34 -39.53 -4.27
CA LEU A 107 5.46 -38.59 -4.08
C LEU A 107 6.32 -39.08 -2.94
N SER A 108 7.63 -39.21 -3.15
CA SER A 108 8.55 -39.74 -2.14
C SER A 108 8.92 -38.68 -1.10
N PRO A 109 8.95 -39.00 0.21
CA PRO A 109 8.61 -40.29 0.84
C PRO A 109 7.12 -40.61 0.92
N ASN A 110 6.29 -39.60 1.12
CA ASN A 110 4.84 -39.54 0.99
C ASN A 110 4.39 -38.09 0.69
N ARG A 111 3.12 -37.86 0.39
CA ARG A 111 2.61 -36.52 0.05
C ARG A 111 2.80 -35.51 1.18
N LEU A 112 2.50 -35.88 2.44
CA LEU A 112 2.62 -34.99 3.62
C LEU A 112 4.07 -34.60 3.88
N ASP A 113 4.99 -35.58 3.95
CA ASP A 113 6.40 -35.29 4.23
C ASP A 113 7.00 -34.46 3.07
N ARG A 114 6.59 -34.73 1.83
CA ARG A 114 7.01 -33.93 0.69
C ARG A 114 6.54 -32.50 0.78
N ALA A 115 5.29 -32.26 1.20
CA ALA A 115 4.75 -30.93 1.44
C ALA A 115 5.51 -30.21 2.57
N LYS A 116 5.79 -30.91 3.69
CA LYS A 116 6.58 -30.36 4.82
C LYS A 116 7.98 -29.91 4.38
N MET A 117 8.70 -30.74 3.62
CA MET A 117 10.02 -30.38 3.08
C MET A 117 9.96 -29.12 2.19
N ALA A 118 8.92 -29.00 1.37
CA ALA A 118 8.74 -27.83 0.51
C ALA A 118 8.43 -26.57 1.31
N ILE A 119 7.57 -26.68 2.33
CA ILE A 119 7.27 -25.57 3.27
C ILE A 119 8.52 -25.13 4.00
N GLU A 120 9.34 -26.06 4.48
CA GLU A 120 10.61 -25.75 5.14
C GLU A 120 11.56 -24.98 4.20
N ASN A 121 11.69 -25.43 2.96
CA ASN A 121 12.47 -24.72 1.94
C ASN A 121 11.92 -23.31 1.65
N MET A 122 10.59 -23.16 1.63
CA MET A 122 9.95 -21.86 1.50
C MET A 122 10.31 -20.94 2.67
N ILE A 123 10.20 -21.42 3.91
CA ILE A 123 10.53 -20.67 5.13
C ILE A 123 11.97 -20.15 5.07
N ASN A 124 12.91 -20.93 4.53
CA ASN A 124 14.31 -20.51 4.37
C ASN A 124 14.50 -19.34 3.39
N LYS A 125 13.55 -19.10 2.49
CA LYS A 125 13.58 -18.05 1.46
C LYS A 125 12.83 -16.78 1.85
N LEU A 126 12.00 -16.85 2.90
CA LEU A 126 11.22 -15.69 3.37
C LEU A 126 12.14 -14.60 3.93
N GLN A 127 11.83 -13.34 3.62
CA GLN A 127 12.58 -12.17 4.10
C GLN A 127 11.62 -11.03 4.48
N GLY A 128 11.27 -10.99 5.78
CA GLY A 128 10.38 -9.98 6.31
C GLY A 128 8.89 -10.29 6.18
N ASP A 129 8.53 -11.42 5.58
CA ASP A 129 7.17 -11.91 5.49
C ASP A 129 6.73 -12.53 6.82
N ARG A 130 5.43 -12.53 7.12
CA ARG A 130 4.87 -13.24 8.27
C ARG A 130 4.25 -14.56 7.81
N LEU A 131 4.45 -15.61 8.56
CA LEU A 131 3.95 -16.94 8.23
C LEU A 131 3.06 -17.48 9.35
N GLY A 132 1.92 -18.06 8.97
CA GLY A 132 1.09 -18.89 9.82
C GLY A 132 0.85 -20.27 9.20
N ILE A 133 0.50 -21.26 10.02
CA ILE A 133 0.21 -22.63 9.57
C ILE A 133 -1.13 -23.07 10.15
N ILE A 134 -2.00 -23.50 9.25
CA ILE A 134 -3.25 -24.20 9.56
C ILE A 134 -3.11 -25.63 9.09
N VAL A 135 -3.51 -26.57 9.91
CA VAL A 135 -3.66 -27.98 9.53
C VAL A 135 -5.13 -28.30 9.39
N PHE A 136 -5.50 -29.05 8.38
CA PHE A 136 -6.88 -29.40 8.18
C PHE A 136 -7.06 -30.86 7.68
N ALA A 137 -8.18 -31.42 8.01
CA ALA A 137 -8.73 -32.66 7.48
C ALA A 137 -10.26 -32.53 7.46
N GLY A 138 -11.04 -33.26 8.24
CA GLY A 138 -12.47 -33.00 8.41
C GLY A 138 -12.80 -31.64 9.05
N GLU A 139 -11.87 -31.09 9.83
CA GLU A 139 -11.92 -29.79 10.48
C GLU A 139 -10.57 -29.07 10.37
N ALA A 140 -10.53 -27.73 10.52
CA ALA A 140 -9.33 -26.93 10.43
C ALA A 140 -8.91 -26.33 11.78
N TYR A 141 -7.60 -26.37 12.07
CA TYR A 141 -7.01 -25.87 13.31
C TYR A 141 -5.79 -25.00 13.03
N VAL A 142 -5.69 -23.88 13.76
CA VAL A 142 -4.49 -23.04 13.70
C VAL A 142 -3.37 -23.74 14.46
N GLN A 143 -2.38 -24.26 13.76
CA GLN A 143 -1.19 -24.91 14.34
C GLN A 143 -0.15 -23.87 14.74
N LEU A 144 0.02 -22.81 13.94
CA LEU A 144 0.90 -21.70 14.21
C LEU A 144 0.20 -20.40 13.82
N PRO A 145 -0.05 -19.47 14.77
CA PRO A 145 -0.50 -18.12 14.44
C PRO A 145 0.53 -17.36 13.60
N ILE A 146 0.09 -16.33 12.89
CA ILE A 146 0.97 -15.51 12.02
C ILE A 146 2.13 -14.92 12.84
N THR A 147 3.36 -15.23 12.43
CA THR A 147 4.59 -14.82 13.11
C THR A 147 5.73 -14.55 12.11
N THR A 148 6.75 -13.81 12.55
CA THR A 148 8.05 -13.66 11.89
C THR A 148 9.10 -14.61 12.44
N ASP A 149 8.76 -15.41 13.44
CA ASP A 149 9.68 -16.40 14.03
C ASP A 149 9.71 -17.70 13.20
N TYR A 150 10.61 -17.71 12.22
CA TYR A 150 10.78 -18.85 11.32
C TYR A 150 11.35 -20.11 12.03
N SER A 151 12.07 -19.92 13.14
CA SER A 151 12.58 -21.05 13.90
C SER A 151 11.45 -21.81 14.58
N THR A 152 10.56 -21.10 15.22
CA THR A 152 9.33 -21.64 15.80
C THR A 152 8.46 -22.30 14.71
N ALA A 153 8.32 -21.63 13.54
CA ALA A 153 7.54 -22.20 12.44
C ALA A 153 8.04 -23.58 11.99
N LYS A 154 9.36 -23.78 11.90
CA LYS A 154 9.95 -25.08 11.56
C LYS A 154 9.67 -26.15 12.62
N LEU A 155 9.77 -25.81 13.91
CA LEU A 155 9.48 -26.75 14.99
C LEU A 155 8.01 -27.21 14.94
N PHE A 156 7.07 -26.29 14.75
CA PHE A 156 5.66 -26.65 14.59
C PHE A 156 5.42 -27.50 13.34
N LEU A 157 6.04 -27.16 12.21
CA LEU A 157 5.94 -27.91 10.97
C LEU A 157 6.42 -29.36 11.14
N GLU A 158 7.54 -29.57 11.86
CA GLU A 158 8.08 -30.91 12.13
C GLU A 158 7.11 -31.77 12.93
N SER A 159 6.39 -31.20 13.89
CA SER A 159 5.41 -31.88 14.74
C SER A 159 4.13 -32.34 14.01
N ILE A 160 3.85 -31.79 12.83
CA ILE A 160 2.64 -32.11 12.07
C ILE A 160 2.66 -33.54 11.56
N ASN A 161 1.55 -34.24 11.81
CA ASN A 161 1.28 -35.60 11.31
C ASN A 161 -0.23 -35.79 11.09
N THR A 162 -0.62 -36.91 10.45
CA THR A 162 -2.02 -37.16 10.11
C THR A 162 -2.95 -37.46 11.29
N LYS A 163 -2.42 -37.63 12.49
CA LYS A 163 -3.19 -37.86 13.73
C LYS A 163 -3.47 -36.59 14.52
N ILE A 164 -2.94 -35.43 14.06
CA ILE A 164 -3.07 -34.16 14.79
C ILE A 164 -4.50 -33.62 14.75
N VAL A 165 -5.25 -33.93 13.65
CA VAL A 165 -6.66 -33.62 13.53
C VAL A 165 -7.47 -34.88 13.84
N PRO A 166 -8.40 -34.82 14.84
CA PRO A 166 -9.17 -35.98 15.25
C PRO A 166 -10.16 -36.47 14.16
N THR A 167 -10.80 -35.51 13.49
CA THR A 167 -11.83 -35.76 12.47
C THR A 167 -11.16 -35.95 11.11
N GLN A 168 -11.27 -37.14 10.54
CA GLN A 168 -10.75 -37.44 9.20
C GLN A 168 -11.72 -36.98 8.13
N GLY A 169 -11.25 -36.81 6.93
CA GLY A 169 -11.97 -36.22 5.78
C GLY A 169 -11.17 -35.04 5.24
N THR A 170 -11.78 -34.23 4.37
CA THR A 170 -11.11 -33.05 3.82
C THR A 170 -12.15 -31.92 3.69
N ASN A 171 -12.00 -30.87 4.46
CA ASN A 171 -12.87 -29.69 4.44
C ASN A 171 -12.05 -28.44 4.10
N ILE A 172 -11.92 -28.18 2.81
CA ILE A 172 -11.12 -27.05 2.30
C ILE A 172 -11.80 -25.71 2.66
N ALA A 173 -13.12 -25.65 2.69
CA ALA A 173 -13.86 -24.42 3.04
C ALA A 173 -13.56 -23.98 4.47
N ASP A 174 -13.54 -24.92 5.44
CA ASP A 174 -13.19 -24.60 6.82
C ASP A 174 -11.75 -24.11 6.96
N ALA A 175 -10.81 -24.69 6.19
CA ALA A 175 -9.43 -24.23 6.15
C ALA A 175 -9.30 -22.79 5.62
N ILE A 176 -10.05 -22.43 4.55
CA ILE A 176 -10.07 -21.07 4.01
C ILE A 176 -10.67 -20.10 5.03
N ASN A 177 -11.81 -20.42 5.62
CA ASN A 177 -12.49 -19.57 6.60
C ASN A 177 -11.60 -19.35 7.82
N LYS A 178 -10.97 -20.40 8.34
CA LYS A 178 -10.03 -20.31 9.46
C LYS A 178 -8.80 -19.45 9.14
N ALA A 179 -8.30 -19.52 7.91
CA ALA A 179 -7.21 -18.67 7.45
C ALA A 179 -7.62 -17.20 7.38
N VAL A 180 -8.80 -16.92 6.81
CA VAL A 180 -9.36 -15.56 6.74
C VAL A 180 -9.56 -14.95 8.13
N GLU A 181 -10.07 -15.73 9.10
CA GLU A 181 -10.22 -15.30 10.49
C GLU A 181 -8.88 -15.01 11.18
N SER A 182 -7.84 -15.77 10.82
CA SER A 182 -6.50 -15.65 11.42
C SER A 182 -5.71 -14.44 10.93
N PHE A 183 -6.08 -13.85 9.80
CA PHE A 183 -5.55 -12.57 9.38
C PHE A 183 -6.14 -11.46 10.25
N GLY A 184 -5.30 -10.72 10.96
CA GLY A 184 -5.75 -9.57 11.74
C GLY A 184 -6.38 -8.47 10.88
N LYS A 185 -6.87 -7.40 11.56
CA LYS A 185 -7.46 -6.21 10.92
C LYS A 185 -6.41 -5.28 10.27
N ASP A 186 -5.16 -5.71 10.16
CA ASP A 186 -4.09 -4.92 9.55
C ASP A 186 -4.44 -4.64 8.08
N GLU A 187 -4.85 -3.41 7.81
CA GLU A 187 -5.09 -2.91 6.46
C GLU A 187 -3.74 -2.45 5.87
N GLY A 188 -3.39 -2.99 4.69
CA GLY A 188 -2.23 -2.50 3.95
C GLY A 188 -1.15 -3.52 3.64
N LYS A 189 -1.21 -4.74 4.19
CA LYS A 189 -0.33 -5.85 3.80
C LYS A 189 -1.00 -6.77 2.80
N ASN A 190 -0.21 -7.31 1.87
CA ASN A 190 -0.68 -8.37 1.01
C ASN A 190 -0.94 -9.63 1.83
N LYS A 191 -2.12 -10.22 1.67
CA LYS A 191 -2.54 -11.43 2.36
C LYS A 191 -2.65 -12.55 1.34
N ALA A 192 -1.96 -13.65 1.57
CA ALA A 192 -2.00 -14.82 0.72
C ALA A 192 -2.28 -16.09 1.53
N ILE A 193 -3.14 -16.94 1.00
CA ILE A 193 -3.39 -18.29 1.50
C ILE A 193 -2.75 -19.26 0.51
N VAL A 194 -2.00 -20.24 1.01
CA VAL A 194 -1.42 -21.32 0.22
C VAL A 194 -2.02 -22.63 0.70
N ILE A 195 -2.89 -23.23 -0.10
CA ILE A 195 -3.54 -24.51 0.23
C ILE A 195 -2.73 -25.63 -0.40
N ILE A 196 -2.36 -26.63 0.39
CA ILE A 196 -1.61 -27.81 -0.06
C ILE A 196 -2.44 -29.05 0.27
N THR A 197 -2.99 -29.69 -0.75
CA THR A 197 -3.95 -30.82 -0.63
C THR A 197 -3.96 -31.64 -1.91
N ASP A 198 -4.51 -32.85 -1.86
CA ASP A 198 -4.86 -33.62 -3.07
C ASP A 198 -6.24 -33.24 -3.65
N GLY A 199 -6.97 -32.37 -2.97
CA GLY A 199 -8.26 -31.88 -3.44
C GLY A 199 -9.41 -32.87 -3.34
N GLU A 200 -9.19 -34.06 -2.80
CA GLU A 200 -10.29 -35.00 -2.51
C GLU A 200 -11.16 -34.39 -1.40
N ASN A 201 -12.36 -33.96 -1.76
CA ASN A 201 -13.31 -33.36 -0.85
C ASN A 201 -14.59 -34.18 -0.80
N ASN A 202 -15.35 -34.12 0.27
CA ASN A 202 -16.68 -34.69 0.30
C ASN A 202 -17.59 -33.97 -0.72
N GLU A 203 -18.39 -34.69 -1.49
CA GLU A 203 -19.19 -34.14 -2.60
C GLU A 203 -20.01 -32.90 -2.19
N ASP A 204 -20.54 -32.84 -0.97
CA ASP A 204 -21.34 -31.75 -0.42
C ASP A 204 -20.48 -30.49 -0.04
N ALA A 205 -19.16 -30.64 0.06
CA ALA A 205 -18.26 -29.56 0.46
C ALA A 205 -17.61 -28.80 -0.72
N GLN A 206 -17.73 -29.29 -1.95
CA GLN A 206 -17.06 -28.68 -3.11
C GLN A 206 -17.56 -27.27 -3.44
N GLU A 207 -18.86 -27.07 -3.51
CA GLU A 207 -19.45 -25.73 -3.75
C GLU A 207 -19.09 -24.76 -2.65
N SER A 208 -19.09 -25.20 -1.42
CA SER A 208 -18.74 -24.41 -0.25
C SER A 208 -17.27 -23.94 -0.25
N ALA A 209 -16.32 -24.69 -0.84
CA ALA A 209 -14.92 -24.32 -0.93
C ALA A 209 -14.68 -23.16 -1.93
N VAL A 210 -15.39 -23.15 -3.05
CA VAL A 210 -15.33 -22.07 -4.04
C VAL A 210 -15.99 -20.80 -3.48
N ASP A 211 -17.15 -20.94 -2.83
CA ASP A 211 -17.83 -19.81 -2.18
C ASP A 211 -16.93 -19.16 -1.10
N ALA A 212 -16.27 -19.99 -0.27
CA ALA A 212 -15.31 -19.50 0.72
C ALA A 212 -14.13 -18.76 0.07
N ALA A 213 -13.67 -19.22 -1.11
CA ALA A 213 -12.62 -18.53 -1.86
C ALA A 213 -13.09 -17.19 -2.42
N GLU A 214 -14.31 -17.10 -2.97
CA GLU A 214 -14.89 -15.84 -3.43
C GLU A 214 -15.04 -14.82 -2.29
N GLU A 215 -15.47 -15.26 -1.11
CA GLU A 215 -15.56 -14.41 0.09
C GLU A 215 -14.18 -13.92 0.56
N ALA A 216 -13.14 -14.75 0.47
CA ALA A 216 -11.76 -14.34 0.72
C ALA A 216 -11.27 -13.30 -0.31
N GLY A 217 -11.61 -13.49 -1.59
CA GLY A 217 -11.31 -12.53 -2.66
C GLY A 217 -11.93 -11.15 -2.43
N LYS A 218 -13.18 -11.08 -1.93
CA LYS A 218 -13.83 -9.81 -1.54
C LYS A 218 -13.06 -9.06 -0.43
N LYS A 219 -12.25 -9.78 0.36
CA LYS A 219 -11.37 -9.22 1.41
C LYS A 219 -9.95 -8.95 0.92
N ASN A 220 -9.70 -8.97 -0.40
CA ASN A 220 -8.40 -8.83 -1.04
C ASN A 220 -7.36 -9.88 -0.57
N ILE A 221 -7.79 -11.10 -0.31
CA ILE A 221 -6.95 -12.24 0.03
C ILE A 221 -6.80 -13.10 -1.21
N VAL A 222 -5.56 -13.36 -1.64
CA VAL A 222 -5.26 -14.20 -2.78
C VAL A 222 -5.03 -15.64 -2.32
N ILE A 223 -5.68 -16.61 -2.96
CA ILE A 223 -5.54 -18.03 -2.62
C ILE A 223 -4.78 -18.74 -3.73
N HIS A 224 -3.62 -19.29 -3.37
CA HIS A 224 -2.84 -20.16 -4.22
C HIS A 224 -3.08 -21.61 -3.81
N THR A 225 -3.15 -22.52 -4.77
CA THR A 225 -3.39 -23.93 -4.50
C THR A 225 -2.27 -24.81 -5.08
N ILE A 226 -1.86 -25.80 -4.30
CA ILE A 226 -0.87 -26.80 -4.68
C ILE A 226 -1.54 -28.17 -4.62
N GLY A 227 -1.73 -28.77 -5.79
CA GLY A 227 -2.26 -30.12 -5.90
C GLY A 227 -1.16 -31.16 -5.70
N VAL A 228 -1.31 -31.99 -4.69
CA VAL A 228 -0.32 -33.00 -4.32
C VAL A 228 -0.87 -34.38 -4.65
N GLY A 229 -0.20 -35.10 -5.54
CA GLY A 229 -0.59 -36.46 -5.89
C GLY A 229 -0.73 -36.75 -7.38
N SER A 230 -1.02 -38.01 -7.69
CA SER A 230 -1.20 -38.52 -9.04
C SER A 230 -2.67 -38.54 -9.45
N LYS A 231 -2.94 -38.19 -10.71
CA LYS A 231 -4.28 -38.34 -11.31
C LYS A 231 -4.70 -39.80 -11.55
N SER A 232 -3.72 -40.72 -11.64
CA SER A 232 -3.99 -42.14 -11.89
C SER A 232 -4.52 -42.88 -10.65
N GLY A 233 -4.38 -42.27 -9.47
CA GLY A 233 -4.79 -42.88 -8.21
C GLY A 233 -3.75 -43.87 -7.67
N VAL A 234 -3.59 -43.88 -6.33
CA VAL A 234 -2.70 -44.81 -5.61
C VAL A 234 -3.35 -45.25 -4.30
N PRO A 235 -3.07 -46.48 -3.81
CA PRO A 235 -3.64 -46.93 -2.57
C PRO A 235 -3.02 -46.20 -1.37
N ILE A 236 -3.84 -45.95 -0.33
CA ILE A 236 -3.39 -45.35 0.93
C ILE A 236 -2.72 -46.40 1.79
N PRO A 237 -1.43 -46.24 2.15
CA PRO A 237 -0.75 -47.22 2.98
C PRO A 237 -1.28 -47.18 4.42
N ASN A 238 -1.33 -48.36 5.07
CA ASN A 238 -1.54 -48.45 6.50
C ASN A 238 -0.16 -48.56 7.19
N VAL A 239 0.24 -47.47 7.85
CA VAL A 239 1.55 -47.34 8.47
C VAL A 239 1.40 -47.55 9.96
N ILE A 240 2.07 -48.61 10.49
CA ILE A 240 2.17 -48.94 11.91
C ILE A 240 3.65 -48.84 12.28
N ASP A 241 4.00 -48.02 13.26
CA ASP A 241 5.37 -47.79 13.73
C ASP A 241 6.39 -47.49 12.59
N GLY A 242 5.95 -46.75 11.59
CA GLY A 242 6.79 -46.37 10.43
C GLY A 242 6.91 -47.45 9.36
N ILE A 243 6.31 -48.64 9.55
CA ILE A 243 6.34 -49.76 8.61
C ILE A 243 4.99 -49.89 7.90
N VAL A 244 5.02 -49.99 6.56
CA VAL A 244 3.82 -50.25 5.76
C VAL A 244 3.35 -51.68 6.00
N SER A 245 2.23 -51.86 6.74
CA SER A 245 1.63 -53.15 7.06
C SER A 245 0.51 -53.60 6.13
N GLY A 246 0.30 -52.85 5.04
CA GLY A 246 -0.76 -53.08 4.05
C GLY A 246 -1.38 -51.77 3.56
N TYR A 247 -2.60 -51.84 3.04
CA TYR A 247 -3.33 -50.68 2.56
C TYR A 247 -4.65 -50.52 3.32
N LYS A 248 -5.10 -49.25 3.43
CA LYS A 248 -6.38 -48.94 4.07
C LYS A 248 -7.53 -49.53 3.22
N LYS A 249 -8.55 -50.05 3.90
CA LYS A 249 -9.72 -50.65 3.29
C LYS A 249 -10.99 -49.93 3.71
N ASP A 250 -11.95 -49.90 2.82
CA ASP A 250 -13.31 -49.39 3.09
C ASP A 250 -14.08 -50.41 3.96
N ASN A 251 -15.31 -50.08 4.32
CA ASN A 251 -16.21 -50.92 5.08
C ASN A 251 -16.62 -52.20 4.31
N ALA A 252 -16.45 -52.26 2.99
CA ALA A 252 -16.70 -53.43 2.14
C ALA A 252 -15.45 -54.28 1.93
N GLY A 253 -14.29 -53.91 2.50
CA GLY A 253 -13.02 -54.61 2.39
C GLY A 253 -12.20 -54.28 1.14
N ASN A 254 -12.63 -53.34 0.30
CA ASN A 254 -11.88 -52.88 -0.88
C ASN A 254 -10.75 -51.94 -0.45
N THR A 255 -9.65 -51.95 -1.20
CA THR A 255 -8.53 -51.00 -0.96
C THR A 255 -8.96 -49.59 -1.35
N ILE A 256 -8.77 -48.65 -0.44
CA ILE A 256 -9.04 -47.21 -0.68
C ILE A 256 -7.93 -46.64 -1.58
N VAL A 257 -8.35 -46.06 -2.72
CA VAL A 257 -7.43 -45.43 -3.67
C VAL A 257 -7.72 -43.93 -3.68
N THR A 258 -6.68 -43.13 -3.47
CA THR A 258 -6.72 -41.67 -3.51
C THR A 258 -6.13 -41.15 -4.81
N LYS A 259 -6.71 -40.09 -5.38
CA LYS A 259 -6.26 -39.44 -6.61
C LYS A 259 -6.35 -37.90 -6.47
N LEU A 260 -5.51 -37.21 -7.21
CA LEU A 260 -5.55 -35.75 -7.26
C LEU A 260 -6.80 -35.25 -8.00
N ASP A 261 -7.60 -34.42 -7.33
CA ASP A 261 -8.62 -33.60 -7.97
C ASP A 261 -8.08 -32.17 -8.22
N ALA A 262 -7.53 -31.98 -9.42
CA ALA A 262 -6.97 -30.72 -9.80
C ALA A 262 -8.03 -29.66 -10.17
N LYS A 263 -9.29 -30.09 -10.47
CA LYS A 263 -10.33 -29.20 -10.96
C LYS A 263 -10.78 -28.22 -9.89
N ILE A 264 -11.14 -28.74 -8.71
CA ILE A 264 -11.58 -27.90 -7.59
C ILE A 264 -10.49 -26.92 -7.15
N LEU A 265 -9.21 -27.36 -7.16
CA LEU A 265 -8.08 -26.51 -6.79
C LEU A 265 -7.83 -25.37 -7.77
N GLN A 266 -8.07 -25.62 -9.07
CA GLN A 266 -8.02 -24.59 -10.10
C GLN A 266 -9.17 -23.58 -9.95
N GLU A 267 -10.38 -24.04 -9.65
CA GLU A 267 -11.54 -23.17 -9.42
C GLU A 267 -11.32 -22.27 -8.20
N ILE A 268 -10.83 -22.81 -7.07
CA ILE A 268 -10.50 -22.06 -5.86
C ILE A 268 -9.43 -20.96 -6.14
N SER A 269 -8.35 -21.32 -6.83
CA SER A 269 -7.30 -20.34 -7.13
C SER A 269 -7.77 -19.28 -8.12
N ALA A 270 -8.55 -19.66 -9.14
CA ALA A 270 -9.09 -18.72 -10.12
C ALA A 270 -10.08 -17.70 -9.52
N ALA A 271 -10.84 -18.08 -8.49
CA ALA A 271 -11.78 -17.20 -7.80
C ALA A 271 -11.10 -15.97 -7.13
N THR A 272 -9.78 -16.01 -6.90
CA THR A 272 -9.03 -14.95 -6.21
C THR A 272 -7.81 -14.45 -7.01
N ASP A 273 -7.76 -14.66 -8.32
CA ASP A 273 -6.61 -14.37 -9.18
C ASP A 273 -5.31 -15.06 -8.72
N GLY A 274 -5.42 -16.16 -8.00
CA GLY A 274 -4.32 -16.97 -7.52
C GLY A 274 -3.78 -17.91 -8.60
N VAL A 275 -2.81 -18.74 -8.20
CA VAL A 275 -2.14 -19.69 -9.09
C VAL A 275 -2.31 -21.10 -8.56
N TYR A 276 -2.72 -22.03 -9.42
CA TYR A 276 -2.68 -23.46 -9.19
C TYR A 276 -1.33 -24.04 -9.68
N VAL A 277 -0.69 -24.85 -8.85
CA VAL A 277 0.52 -25.61 -9.22
C VAL A 277 0.32 -27.07 -8.87
N GLN A 278 0.70 -27.97 -9.77
CA GLN A 278 0.75 -29.39 -9.44
C GLN A 278 2.15 -29.77 -8.93
N ALA A 279 2.20 -30.35 -7.74
CA ALA A 279 3.43 -30.86 -7.17
C ALA A 279 3.99 -32.02 -8.00
N SER A 280 5.31 -32.01 -8.20
CA SER A 280 6.06 -33.08 -8.81
C SER A 280 7.06 -33.69 -7.80
N THR A 281 7.70 -34.78 -8.21
CA THR A 281 8.75 -35.44 -7.37
C THR A 281 9.97 -34.54 -7.18
N SER A 282 10.25 -33.65 -8.13
CA SER A 282 11.41 -32.73 -8.06
C SER A 282 11.06 -31.40 -7.42
N ASP A 283 9.84 -30.87 -7.64
CA ASP A 283 9.40 -29.55 -7.20
C ASP A 283 7.92 -29.58 -6.80
N VAL A 284 7.61 -29.02 -5.64
CA VAL A 284 6.21 -28.86 -5.16
C VAL A 284 5.58 -27.58 -5.67
N GLY A 285 6.36 -26.67 -6.32
CA GLY A 285 5.85 -25.47 -6.94
C GLY A 285 5.69 -24.25 -6.01
N LEU A 286 6.14 -24.36 -4.76
CA LEU A 286 6.08 -23.24 -3.80
C LEU A 286 6.91 -22.03 -4.26
N ASP A 287 8.01 -22.26 -4.97
CA ASP A 287 8.85 -21.16 -5.51
C ASP A 287 8.09 -20.29 -6.52
N ALA A 288 7.27 -20.89 -7.36
CA ALA A 288 6.43 -20.17 -8.31
C ALA A 288 5.41 -19.28 -7.58
N ILE A 289 4.83 -19.79 -6.49
CA ILE A 289 3.88 -19.03 -5.65
C ILE A 289 4.59 -17.89 -4.92
N LEU A 290 5.76 -18.12 -4.32
CA LEU A 290 6.54 -17.06 -3.67
C LEU A 290 6.90 -15.92 -4.64
N ASN A 291 7.32 -16.26 -5.86
CA ASN A 291 7.62 -15.26 -6.88
C ASN A 291 6.36 -14.42 -7.21
N LYS A 292 5.19 -15.07 -7.27
CA LYS A 292 3.93 -14.38 -7.54
C LYS A 292 3.52 -13.43 -6.40
N ILE A 293 3.68 -13.86 -5.14
CA ILE A 293 3.46 -13.02 -3.97
C ILE A 293 4.41 -11.82 -3.98
N ALA A 294 5.70 -12.03 -4.28
CA ALA A 294 6.69 -10.97 -4.37
C ALA A 294 6.41 -9.96 -5.50
N GLU A 295 5.80 -10.40 -6.62
CA GLU A 295 5.36 -9.50 -7.69
C GLU A 295 4.21 -8.59 -7.26
N LEU A 296 3.27 -9.10 -6.46
CA LEU A 296 2.17 -8.32 -5.91
C LEU A 296 2.69 -7.22 -4.97
N ASP A 297 3.66 -7.55 -4.12
CA ASP A 297 4.32 -6.58 -3.23
C ASP A 297 5.02 -5.46 -4.02
N LYS A 298 5.73 -5.79 -5.11
CA LYS A 298 6.37 -4.79 -5.98
C LYS A 298 5.35 -3.84 -6.61
N LYS A 299 4.23 -4.34 -7.11
CA LYS A 299 3.18 -3.50 -7.72
C LYS A 299 2.57 -2.53 -6.71
N GLN A 300 2.34 -2.95 -5.46
CA GLN A 300 1.86 -2.06 -4.41
C GLN A 300 2.89 -1.00 -4.04
N LEU A 301 4.17 -1.35 -3.94
CA LEU A 301 5.27 -0.42 -3.68
C LEU A 301 5.37 0.64 -4.79
N GLU A 302 5.33 0.25 -6.06
CA GLU A 302 5.32 1.16 -7.19
C GLU A 302 4.10 2.10 -7.16
N SER A 303 2.92 1.59 -6.84
CA SER A 303 1.70 2.39 -6.70
C SER A 303 1.81 3.43 -5.57
N LYS A 304 2.39 3.08 -4.43
CA LYS A 304 2.65 4.01 -3.31
C LYS A 304 3.77 5.02 -3.64
N MET A 305 4.78 4.63 -4.42
CA MET A 305 5.88 5.53 -4.84
C MET A 305 5.43 6.66 -5.76
N PHE A 306 4.36 6.47 -6.55
CA PHE A 306 3.84 7.51 -7.47
C PHE A 306 3.01 8.59 -6.77
N THR A 307 2.69 8.48 -5.49
CA THR A 307 1.77 9.40 -4.79
C THR A 307 2.45 10.44 -3.91
N ASP A 308 3.71 10.29 -3.54
CA ASP A 308 4.41 11.27 -2.68
C ASP A 308 5.21 12.29 -3.49
N TYR A 309 4.59 13.45 -3.76
CA TYR A 309 5.27 14.62 -4.32
C TYR A 309 5.86 15.48 -3.20
N GLU A 310 7.03 16.09 -3.45
CA GLU A 310 7.61 17.07 -2.51
C GLU A 310 6.89 18.42 -2.63
N ASP A 311 6.39 18.89 -1.50
CA ASP A 311 5.78 20.21 -1.38
C ASP A 311 6.85 21.29 -1.38
N GLN A 312 6.74 22.27 -2.28
CA GLN A 312 7.67 23.38 -2.44
C GLN A 312 7.10 24.72 -1.96
N PHE A 313 5.99 24.72 -1.22
CA PHE A 313 5.33 25.95 -0.75
C PHE A 313 6.23 26.82 0.13
N GLN A 314 7.18 26.21 0.82
CA GLN A 314 8.08 26.89 1.77
C GLN A 314 8.90 28.01 1.11
N TRP A 315 9.40 27.79 -0.11
CA TRP A 315 10.15 28.78 -0.87
C TRP A 315 9.31 29.98 -1.26
N PHE A 316 8.08 29.75 -1.69
CA PHE A 316 7.14 30.78 -2.06
C PHE A 316 6.69 31.60 -0.85
N LEU A 317 6.39 30.95 0.28
CA LEU A 317 6.05 31.63 1.53
C LEU A 317 7.23 32.43 2.10
N GLY A 318 8.46 31.89 2.01
CA GLY A 318 9.67 32.62 2.40
C GLY A 318 9.89 33.89 1.56
N ALA A 319 9.70 33.80 0.25
CA ALA A 319 9.76 34.97 -0.64
C ALA A 319 8.64 35.98 -0.33
N ALA A 320 7.40 35.50 -0.13
CA ALA A 320 6.28 36.38 0.24
C ALA A 320 6.58 37.16 1.53
N LEU A 321 7.06 36.46 2.57
CA LEU A 321 7.44 37.07 3.85
C LEU A 321 8.54 38.12 3.66
N LEU A 322 9.57 37.81 2.88
CA LEU A 322 10.67 38.74 2.60
C LEU A 322 10.15 40.04 1.98
N PHE A 323 9.32 39.95 0.92
CA PHE A 323 8.77 41.14 0.26
C PHE A 323 7.85 41.95 1.17
N LEU A 324 7.02 41.32 2.00
CA LEU A 324 6.16 41.99 2.96
C LEU A 324 6.94 42.66 4.09
N VAL A 325 8.02 42.05 4.56
CA VAL A 325 8.91 42.66 5.56
C VAL A 325 9.63 43.87 4.96
N ILE A 326 10.16 43.76 3.74
CA ILE A 326 10.79 44.92 3.05
C ILE A 326 9.74 46.03 2.85
N GLU A 327 8.51 45.70 2.46
CA GLU A 327 7.43 46.70 2.34
C GLU A 327 7.16 47.38 3.67
N ALA A 328 7.05 46.64 4.77
CA ALA A 328 6.79 47.20 6.10
C ALA A 328 7.93 48.13 6.59
N LEU A 329 9.19 47.81 6.28
CA LEU A 329 10.37 48.59 6.65
C LEU A 329 10.51 49.91 5.85
N ILE A 330 9.92 49.96 4.67
CA ILE A 330 9.97 51.19 3.86
C ILE A 330 9.03 52.24 4.46
N SER A 331 9.59 53.30 5.07
CA SER A 331 8.83 54.46 5.55
C SER A 331 8.31 55.29 4.36
N GLU A 332 7.08 55.76 4.44
CA GLU A 332 6.49 56.67 3.45
C GLU A 332 7.22 58.05 3.42
N ARG A 333 7.91 58.39 4.50
CA ARG A 333 8.66 59.68 4.62
C ARG A 333 10.10 59.48 4.10
N VAL A 334 10.62 60.55 3.49
CA VAL A 334 12.00 60.59 3.01
C VAL A 334 12.91 60.74 4.22
N SER A 335 13.64 59.70 4.65
CA SER A 335 14.64 59.80 5.73
C SER A 335 15.86 60.56 5.24
N LYS A 336 16.60 61.20 6.19
CA LYS A 336 17.85 61.95 5.89
C LYS A 336 18.92 61.05 5.23
N LEU A 337 18.96 59.77 5.53
CA LEU A 337 19.90 58.79 4.97
C LEU A 337 19.62 58.55 3.46
N TRP A 338 18.37 58.46 3.06
CA TRP A 338 17.97 58.19 1.66
C TRP A 338 18.10 59.46 0.77
N LYS A 339 18.09 60.68 1.38
CA LYS A 339 18.42 61.91 0.68
C LYS A 339 19.86 61.94 0.14
N LYS A 340 20.81 61.26 0.82
CA LYS A 340 22.22 61.13 0.39
C LYS A 340 22.36 60.19 -0.83
N LEU A 341 21.52 59.18 -0.98
CA LEU A 341 21.61 58.16 -2.04
C LEU A 341 20.90 58.56 -3.34
N ASN A 342 20.22 59.68 -3.41
CA ASN A 342 19.52 60.25 -4.61
C ASN A 342 18.54 59.32 -5.33
N LEU A 343 18.17 58.15 -4.74
CA LEU A 343 17.37 57.11 -5.39
C LEU A 343 15.90 57.48 -5.56
N PHE A 344 15.41 58.52 -4.91
CA PHE A 344 14.00 58.96 -4.96
C PHE A 344 13.83 60.46 -5.20
N LYS A 345 14.78 61.11 -5.89
CA LYS A 345 14.56 62.47 -6.39
C LYS A 345 13.52 62.46 -7.49
N ASN A 346 12.44 63.19 -7.29
CA ASN A 346 11.50 63.44 -8.37
C ASN A 346 12.26 64.03 -9.53
N ALA A 347 12.23 63.40 -10.71
CA ALA A 347 12.59 64.10 -11.95
C ALA A 347 11.67 65.34 -12.03
N LYS A 348 12.30 66.50 -12.03
CA LYS A 348 11.56 67.75 -12.38
C LYS A 348 11.07 67.58 -13.80
N ALA A 349 9.74 67.57 -14.00
CA ALA A 349 9.09 68.04 -15.21
C ALA A 349 8.66 69.45 -14.98
#